data_05aac31db9bf257313641334dcafbdc0
#
_entry.id   05aac31db9bf257313641334dcafbdc0
#
_cell.length_a   1.000
_cell.length_b   1.000
_cell.length_c   1.000
_cell.angle_alpha   90.00
_cell.angle_beta   90.00
_cell.angle_gamma   90.00
#
_symmetry.space_group_name_H-M   'P 1'
#
loop_
_entity.id
_entity.type
_entity.pdbx_description
1 polymer ?
#
loop_
_entity_poly.entity_id
_entity_poly.type
_entity_poly.pdbx_seq_one_letter_code
_entity_poly.pdbx_strand_id
1 'polypeptide(L)'
;MKHKILISSALAAVTTLALPVQAQVVTGTLGAPSATTTIEGKQLPNPDPKFGGVIKDEALQSTPWWAPRIVPPAAAPNVLLIITDDSGFGVPSTFGGVIPTPTMDRIAAQGLRYNRVFSTALCSPTRAALITGRNHHSAGFGVISEQSTGFPGYNSIIAQDKATIGRILLDNGYATAWFGKDHNVPAFAASQAGPFNQWPTGLGFEYFYGFIGGDANQWQPNLFRNTTQIYPFQGSAPGQWNLVTAMADDAIDYMTRIHQIQPDKPIFIKYAPGATHAPHHPTKAWVDKISAMHLFDDGYNKLRDKIFANQKAMGIIPQNATLAP
;
A
#
# COMPACT_ATOMS: atom_id res chain seq x y z
N MET A 1 69.86 26.31 10.69
CA MET A 1 68.84 26.48 9.67
C MET A 1 67.48 26.05 10.26
N LYS A 2 66.62 27.01 10.56
CA LYS A 2 65.28 26.74 11.15
C LYS A 2 64.26 26.85 10.01
N HIS A 3 63.64 25.75 9.63
CA HIS A 3 62.55 25.73 8.64
C HIS A 3 61.25 26.10 9.34
N LYS A 4 60.63 27.22 8.96
CA LYS A 4 59.25 27.59 9.34
C LYS A 4 58.32 26.93 8.35
N ILE A 5 57.42 26.05 8.86
CA ILE A 5 56.34 25.50 8.11
C ILE A 5 55.16 26.48 8.26
N LEU A 6 54.74 27.06 7.15
CA LEU A 6 53.51 27.86 7.05
C LEU A 6 52.33 26.90 6.79
N ILE A 7 51.44 26.79 7.75
CA ILE A 7 50.15 26.08 7.59
C ILE A 7 49.14 27.10 7.07
N SER A 8 48.79 27.01 5.80
CA SER A 8 47.67 27.76 5.21
C SER A 8 46.34 27.06 5.56
N SER A 9 45.55 27.67 6.43
CA SER A 9 44.20 27.24 6.73
C SER A 9 43.26 27.69 5.62
N ALA A 10 42.87 26.80 4.73
CA ALA A 10 41.82 27.05 3.76
C ALA A 10 40.46 26.92 4.49
N LEU A 11 39.80 28.05 4.73
CA LEU A 11 38.44 28.10 5.24
C LEU A 11 37.45 27.76 4.09
N ALA A 12 36.97 26.52 4.03
CA ALA A 12 35.93 26.16 3.09
C ALA A 12 34.60 26.75 3.56
N ALA A 13 34.14 27.79 2.89
CA ALA A 13 32.76 28.31 3.07
C ALA A 13 31.78 27.30 2.53
N VAL A 14 31.07 26.59 3.43
CA VAL A 14 29.92 25.77 3.09
C VAL A 14 28.74 26.70 2.83
N THR A 15 28.53 27.05 1.56
CA THR A 15 27.26 27.69 1.13
C THR A 15 26.17 26.66 1.20
N THR A 16 25.37 26.70 2.26
CA THR A 16 24.09 26.00 2.32
C THR A 16 23.16 26.61 1.26
N LEU A 17 23.02 25.94 0.13
CA LEU A 17 21.96 26.23 -0.83
C LEU A 17 20.64 25.95 -0.11
N ALA A 18 19.99 27.01 0.39
CA ALA A 18 18.58 26.94 0.80
C ALA A 18 17.77 26.60 -0.45
N LEU A 19 17.29 25.37 -0.55
CA LEU A 19 16.30 24.99 -1.56
C LEU A 19 15.10 25.93 -1.38
N PRO A 20 14.54 26.49 -2.45
CA PRO A 20 13.35 27.30 -2.34
C PRO A 20 12.24 26.46 -1.69
N VAL A 21 11.79 26.87 -0.52
CA VAL A 21 10.55 26.37 0.05
C VAL A 21 9.45 26.80 -0.94
N GLN A 22 8.90 25.84 -1.67
CA GLN A 22 7.81 26.16 -2.57
C GLN A 22 6.66 26.73 -1.74
N ALA A 23 6.19 27.90 -2.14
CA ALA A 23 5.15 28.61 -1.42
C ALA A 23 3.88 27.77 -1.38
N GLN A 24 3.39 27.49 -0.18
CA GLN A 24 2.07 26.88 0.01
C GLN A 24 1.03 27.84 -0.57
N VAL A 25 0.20 27.36 -1.51
CA VAL A 25 -0.88 28.16 -2.07
C VAL A 25 -2.09 28.04 -1.15
N VAL A 26 -2.42 29.13 -0.47
CA VAL A 26 -3.63 29.21 0.35
C VAL A 26 -4.76 29.80 -0.48
N THR A 27 -5.90 29.13 -0.50
CA THR A 27 -7.13 29.62 -1.18
C THR A 27 -8.26 29.80 -0.16
N GLY A 28 -9.20 30.66 -0.46
CA GLY A 28 -10.28 31.05 0.45
C GLY A 28 -9.84 32.09 1.49
N THR A 29 -10.73 32.42 2.40
CA THR A 29 -10.47 33.38 3.48
C THR A 29 -9.82 32.66 4.65
N LEU A 30 -8.61 33.07 5.03
CA LEU A 30 -7.93 32.54 6.23
C LEU A 30 -8.82 32.66 7.46
N GLY A 31 -8.92 31.60 8.25
CA GLY A 31 -9.79 31.54 9.42
C GLY A 31 -11.23 31.10 9.13
N ALA A 32 -11.63 31.02 7.88
CA ALA A 32 -12.94 30.48 7.49
C ALA A 32 -12.87 28.95 7.27
N PRO A 33 -13.99 28.21 7.48
CA PRO A 33 -14.04 26.76 7.29
C PRO A 33 -13.72 26.30 5.86
N SER A 34 -13.88 27.19 4.86
CA SER A 34 -13.60 26.93 3.45
C SER A 34 -12.14 27.14 3.05
N ALA A 35 -11.29 27.69 3.92
CA ALA A 35 -9.88 27.90 3.60
C ALA A 35 -9.15 26.56 3.37
N THR A 36 -8.33 26.52 2.30
CA THR A 36 -7.51 25.35 1.98
C THR A 36 -6.06 25.75 1.75
N THR A 37 -5.15 24.82 2.01
CA THR A 37 -3.73 24.94 1.66
C THR A 37 -3.37 23.79 0.72
N THR A 38 -2.90 24.12 -0.48
CA THR A 38 -2.40 23.15 -1.44
C THR A 38 -0.92 22.88 -1.20
N ILE A 39 -0.53 21.63 -1.09
CA ILE A 39 0.86 21.17 -0.92
C ILE A 39 1.22 20.18 -2.03
N GLU A 40 2.52 20.05 -2.33
CA GLU A 40 2.98 19.16 -3.40
C GLU A 40 2.83 17.66 -3.12
N GLY A 41 2.55 17.27 -1.88
CA GLY A 41 2.33 15.87 -1.50
C GLY A 41 3.60 14.99 -1.47
N LYS A 42 4.79 15.56 -1.55
CA LYS A 42 6.05 14.81 -1.54
C LYS A 42 6.51 14.39 -0.15
N GLN A 43 5.94 14.96 0.87
CA GLN A 43 6.27 14.71 2.27
C GLN A 43 5.05 14.97 3.17
N LEU A 44 5.17 14.62 4.44
CA LEU A 44 4.14 14.99 5.41
C LEU A 44 3.95 16.51 5.44
N PRO A 45 2.69 16.98 5.59
CA PRO A 45 2.42 18.40 5.73
C PRO A 45 3.07 18.95 7.00
N ASN A 46 3.29 20.25 7.01
CA ASN A 46 3.69 20.93 8.24
C ASN A 46 2.59 20.75 9.31
N PRO A 47 2.95 20.78 10.61
CA PRO A 47 1.97 20.84 11.68
C PRO A 47 0.98 22.00 11.45
N ASP A 48 -0.24 21.83 11.96
CA ASP A 48 -1.24 22.89 11.91
C ASP A 48 -0.69 24.23 12.41
N PRO A 49 -1.03 25.34 11.75
CA PRO A 49 -0.61 26.65 12.19
C PRO A 49 -1.21 26.96 13.56
N LYS A 50 -0.55 27.85 14.32
CA LYS A 50 -1.08 28.32 15.57
C LYS A 50 -2.45 28.96 15.36
N PHE A 51 -3.35 28.81 16.34
CA PHE A 51 -4.65 29.46 16.32
C PHE A 51 -4.52 30.95 16.00
N GLY A 52 -5.14 31.38 14.92
CA GLY A 52 -5.06 32.75 14.39
C GLY A 52 -6.24 33.66 14.80
N GLY A 53 -7.13 33.16 15.67
CA GLY A 53 -8.27 33.92 16.19
C GLY A 53 -7.99 34.61 17.51
N VAL A 54 -9.05 35.09 18.16
CA VAL A 54 -9.01 35.76 19.46
C VAL A 54 -10.00 35.08 20.41
N ILE A 55 -9.52 34.65 21.58
CA ILE A 55 -10.37 34.08 22.64
C ILE A 55 -10.50 35.11 23.74
N LYS A 56 -11.75 35.44 24.09
CA LYS A 56 -12.14 36.34 25.19
C LYS A 56 -13.08 35.59 26.13
N ASP A 57 -13.35 36.16 27.29
CA ASP A 57 -14.27 35.60 28.29
C ASP A 57 -15.70 35.46 27.74
N GLU A 58 -16.09 36.37 26.84
CA GLU A 58 -17.38 36.33 26.16
C GLU A 58 -17.24 35.87 24.69
N ALA A 59 -18.12 34.98 24.26
CA ALA A 59 -18.12 34.44 22.92
C ALA A 59 -18.28 35.51 21.82
N LEU A 60 -19.13 36.53 22.06
CA LEU A 60 -19.37 37.65 21.13
C LEU A 60 -18.15 38.56 20.95
N GLN A 61 -17.21 38.53 21.86
CA GLN A 61 -15.95 39.29 21.80
C GLN A 61 -14.81 38.46 21.22
N SER A 62 -15.04 37.18 21.04
CA SER A 62 -14.08 36.24 20.46
C SER A 62 -14.15 36.23 18.93
N THR A 63 -13.02 36.00 18.30
CA THR A 63 -12.94 35.86 16.84
C THR A 63 -12.59 34.40 16.51
N PRO A 64 -13.51 33.64 15.87
CA PRO A 64 -13.24 32.27 15.48
C PRO A 64 -12.21 32.23 14.36
N TRP A 65 -11.48 31.13 14.28
CA TRP A 65 -10.50 30.88 13.22
C TRP A 65 -10.35 29.40 12.96
N TRP A 66 -10.34 29.01 11.68
CA TRP A 66 -10.14 27.65 11.23
C TRP A 66 -8.78 27.53 10.53
N ALA A 67 -8.00 26.51 10.90
CA ALA A 67 -6.81 26.17 10.14
C ALA A 67 -7.19 25.78 8.69
N PRO A 68 -6.46 26.26 7.67
CA PRO A 68 -6.72 25.87 6.30
C PRO A 68 -6.60 24.35 6.12
N ARG A 69 -7.58 23.73 5.49
CA ARG A 69 -7.52 22.29 5.18
C ARG A 69 -6.46 22.02 4.12
N ILE A 70 -5.67 20.98 4.33
CA ILE A 70 -4.69 20.53 3.34
C ILE A 70 -5.41 19.82 2.22
N VAL A 71 -5.10 20.18 0.98
CA VAL A 71 -5.62 19.57 -0.23
C VAL A 71 -4.48 19.27 -1.20
N PRO A 72 -4.56 18.18 -1.97
CA PRO A 72 -3.57 17.87 -2.99
C PRO A 72 -3.70 18.83 -4.19
N PRO A 73 -2.69 18.86 -5.09
CA PRO A 73 -2.80 19.57 -6.36
C PRO A 73 -4.02 19.08 -7.17
N ALA A 74 -4.67 19.96 -7.92
CA ALA A 74 -5.87 19.64 -8.72
C ALA A 74 -5.67 18.48 -9.73
N ALA A 75 -4.42 18.23 -10.17
CA ALA A 75 -4.07 17.13 -11.07
C ALA A 75 -3.48 15.91 -10.35
N ALA A 76 -3.65 15.81 -9.04
CA ALA A 76 -3.14 14.65 -8.29
C ALA A 76 -3.82 13.36 -8.78
N PRO A 77 -3.03 12.31 -9.13
CA PRO A 77 -3.60 11.09 -9.72
C PRO A 77 -4.27 10.21 -8.67
N ASN A 78 -5.26 9.44 -9.10
CA ASN A 78 -5.69 8.27 -8.35
C ASN A 78 -4.62 7.19 -8.41
N VAL A 79 -4.42 6.47 -7.30
CA VAL A 79 -3.42 5.40 -7.19
C VAL A 79 -4.09 4.11 -6.72
N LEU A 80 -4.00 3.07 -7.53
CA LEU A 80 -4.43 1.71 -7.18
C LEU A 80 -3.20 0.80 -7.11
N LEU A 81 -2.83 0.40 -5.89
CA LEU A 81 -1.74 -0.55 -5.63
C LEU A 81 -2.32 -1.95 -5.45
N ILE A 82 -2.13 -2.82 -6.44
CA ILE A 82 -2.57 -4.22 -6.39
C ILE A 82 -1.38 -5.11 -6.00
N ILE A 83 -1.58 -5.97 -5.00
CA ILE A 83 -0.57 -6.90 -4.50
C ILE A 83 -1.14 -8.31 -4.55
N THR A 84 -0.65 -9.14 -5.46
CA THR A 84 -0.92 -10.59 -5.44
C THR A 84 0.01 -11.26 -4.44
N ASP A 85 -0.48 -12.30 -3.77
CA ASP A 85 0.25 -13.00 -2.72
C ASP A 85 0.73 -14.37 -3.21
N ASP A 86 1.99 -14.72 -2.95
CA ASP A 86 2.64 -15.94 -3.42
C ASP A 86 2.54 -16.19 -4.95
N SER A 87 2.45 -15.11 -5.73
CA SER A 87 2.46 -15.19 -7.18
C SER A 87 3.89 -15.06 -7.69
N GLY A 88 4.48 -16.16 -8.12
CA GLY A 88 5.84 -16.20 -8.65
C GLY A 88 5.98 -15.40 -9.95
N PHE A 89 7.21 -14.93 -10.23
CA PHE A 89 7.54 -14.10 -11.39
C PHE A 89 7.10 -14.72 -12.74
N GLY A 90 7.23 -16.05 -12.87
CA GLY A 90 6.85 -16.79 -14.08
C GLY A 90 5.40 -17.29 -14.10
N VAL A 91 4.54 -16.84 -13.20
CA VAL A 91 3.14 -17.32 -13.12
C VAL A 91 2.23 -16.60 -14.13
N PRO A 92 2.15 -15.24 -14.16
CA PRO A 92 1.27 -14.53 -15.07
C PRO A 92 1.81 -14.48 -16.51
N SER A 93 0.90 -14.50 -17.49
CA SER A 93 1.25 -14.33 -18.91
C SER A 93 2.08 -13.08 -19.18
N THR A 94 1.85 -12.02 -18.44
CA THR A 94 2.57 -10.74 -18.52
C THR A 94 4.09 -10.88 -18.37
N PHE A 95 4.55 -11.90 -17.67
CA PHE A 95 5.97 -12.22 -17.46
C PHE A 95 6.37 -13.60 -18.03
N GLY A 96 5.68 -14.05 -19.07
CA GLY A 96 6.00 -15.27 -19.77
C GLY A 96 5.36 -16.53 -19.20
N GLY A 97 4.58 -16.43 -18.14
CA GLY A 97 3.79 -17.54 -17.59
C GLY A 97 2.73 -18.06 -18.54
N VAL A 98 2.19 -19.22 -18.24
CA VAL A 98 1.14 -19.84 -19.06
C VAL A 98 -0.27 -19.47 -18.61
N ILE A 99 -0.43 -18.92 -17.40
CA ILE A 99 -1.73 -18.53 -16.86
C ILE A 99 -2.14 -17.20 -17.49
N PRO A 100 -3.28 -17.15 -18.22
CA PRO A 100 -3.74 -15.91 -18.82
C PRO A 100 -4.08 -14.86 -17.76
N THR A 101 -3.45 -13.69 -17.85
CA THR A 101 -3.71 -12.54 -16.98
C THR A 101 -4.01 -11.29 -17.82
N PRO A 102 -5.14 -11.27 -18.55
CA PRO A 102 -5.40 -10.28 -19.61
C PRO A 102 -5.44 -8.83 -19.09
N THR A 103 -5.88 -8.62 -17.84
CA THR A 103 -5.87 -7.26 -17.25
C THR A 103 -4.44 -6.79 -16.96
N MET A 104 -3.58 -7.66 -16.43
CA MET A 104 -2.16 -7.33 -16.24
C MET A 104 -1.45 -7.09 -17.57
N ASP A 105 -1.76 -7.90 -18.60
CA ASP A 105 -1.22 -7.74 -19.96
C ASP A 105 -1.61 -6.39 -20.55
N ARG A 106 -2.87 -5.97 -20.39
CA ARG A 106 -3.37 -4.66 -20.82
C ARG A 106 -2.66 -3.51 -20.12
N ILE A 107 -2.49 -3.60 -18.80
CA ILE A 107 -1.76 -2.58 -18.01
C ILE A 107 -0.30 -2.51 -18.47
N ALA A 108 0.35 -3.66 -18.66
CA ALA A 108 1.73 -3.73 -19.11
C ALA A 108 1.92 -3.16 -20.52
N ALA A 109 0.94 -3.32 -21.41
CA ALA A 109 0.97 -2.74 -22.76
C ALA A 109 0.83 -1.21 -22.77
N GLN A 110 0.24 -0.63 -21.75
CA GLN A 110 0.02 0.82 -21.60
C GLN A 110 1.01 1.48 -20.63
N GLY A 111 1.85 0.71 -19.96
CA GLY A 111 2.72 1.17 -18.90
C GLY A 111 4.12 0.54 -18.94
N LEU A 112 4.71 0.36 -17.77
CA LEU A 112 6.05 -0.19 -17.60
C LEU A 112 6.00 -1.58 -16.99
N ARG A 113 6.86 -2.48 -17.45
CA ARG A 113 7.16 -3.77 -16.82
C ARG A 113 8.54 -3.74 -16.20
N TYR A 114 8.61 -3.91 -14.89
CA TYR A 114 9.87 -4.02 -14.18
C TYR A 114 10.23 -5.49 -13.99
N ASN A 115 11.39 -5.90 -14.48
CA ASN A 115 11.90 -7.28 -14.37
C ASN A 115 12.98 -7.44 -13.28
N ARG A 116 13.25 -6.40 -12.51
CA ARG A 116 14.23 -6.39 -11.40
C ARG A 116 13.61 -5.79 -10.14
N VAL A 117 12.46 -6.32 -9.76
CA VAL A 117 11.79 -5.99 -8.50
C VAL A 117 12.00 -7.15 -7.54
N PHE A 118 12.51 -6.84 -6.36
CA PHE A 118 12.81 -7.84 -5.33
C PHE A 118 11.97 -7.55 -4.10
N SER A 119 11.45 -8.59 -3.50
CA SER A 119 10.76 -8.57 -2.22
C SER A 119 11.64 -9.24 -1.15
N THR A 120 11.21 -9.19 0.11
CA THR A 120 11.77 -10.05 1.14
C THR A 120 11.28 -11.50 0.94
N ALA A 121 11.85 -12.43 1.70
CA ALA A 121 11.48 -13.84 1.59
C ALA A 121 10.06 -14.17 2.13
N LEU A 122 9.45 -13.28 2.89
CA LEU A 122 8.17 -13.50 3.59
C LEU A 122 7.20 -12.34 3.36
N CYS A 123 5.89 -12.66 3.50
CA CYS A 123 4.81 -11.71 3.21
C CYS A 123 4.74 -10.53 4.19
N SER A 124 4.71 -10.71 5.51
CA SER A 124 4.60 -9.59 6.45
C SER A 124 5.81 -8.65 6.41
N PRO A 125 7.07 -9.11 6.33
CA PRO A 125 8.22 -8.23 6.10
C PRO A 125 8.13 -7.43 4.80
N THR A 126 7.74 -8.07 3.69
CA THR A 126 7.54 -7.38 2.40
C THR A 126 6.46 -6.31 2.48
N ARG A 127 5.33 -6.63 3.14
CA ARG A 127 4.20 -5.70 3.30
C ARG A 127 4.59 -4.50 4.15
N ALA A 128 5.30 -4.71 5.26
CA ALA A 128 5.81 -3.65 6.11
C ALA A 128 6.80 -2.74 5.35
N ALA A 129 7.74 -3.32 4.61
CA ALA A 129 8.68 -2.57 3.78
C ALA A 129 7.95 -1.74 2.71
N LEU A 130 6.94 -2.32 2.05
CA LEU A 130 6.18 -1.68 1.00
C LEU A 130 5.41 -0.46 1.51
N ILE A 131 4.69 -0.58 2.63
CA ILE A 131 3.87 0.53 3.14
C ILE A 131 4.67 1.62 3.86
N THR A 132 5.89 1.31 4.34
CA THR A 132 6.75 2.28 5.04
C THR A 132 7.85 2.88 4.16
N GLY A 133 8.13 2.26 3.00
CA GLY A 133 9.26 2.63 2.15
C GLY A 133 10.63 2.39 2.84
N ARG A 134 10.70 1.54 3.85
CA ARG A 134 11.89 1.28 4.67
C ARG A 134 12.29 -0.18 4.63
N ASN A 135 13.54 -0.47 4.98
CA ASN A 135 13.97 -1.85 5.22
C ASN A 135 13.06 -2.49 6.29
N HIS A 136 12.67 -3.73 6.08
CA HIS A 136 11.71 -4.41 6.94
C HIS A 136 12.18 -4.55 8.40
N HIS A 137 13.48 -4.73 8.67
CA HIS A 137 14.01 -4.71 10.03
C HIS A 137 13.83 -3.34 10.70
N SER A 138 14.04 -2.24 9.95
CA SER A 138 13.78 -0.89 10.45
C SER A 138 12.30 -0.64 10.72
N ALA A 139 11.41 -1.37 10.02
CA ALA A 139 9.97 -1.32 10.22
C ALA A 139 9.47 -2.28 11.31
N GLY A 140 10.36 -3.00 12.00
CA GLY A 140 9.99 -3.95 13.06
C GLY A 140 9.68 -5.37 12.57
N PHE A 141 9.89 -5.69 11.30
CA PHE A 141 9.50 -6.94 10.64
C PHE A 141 10.71 -7.72 10.11
N GLY A 142 11.71 -7.96 10.96
CA GLY A 142 12.83 -8.84 10.64
C GLY A 142 12.43 -10.30 10.46
N VAL A 143 11.22 -10.67 10.89
CA VAL A 143 10.62 -12.00 10.80
C VAL A 143 9.12 -11.86 10.50
N ILE A 144 8.45 -12.96 10.12
CA ILE A 144 7.00 -13.01 9.92
C ILE A 144 6.26 -12.72 11.24
N SER A 145 5.10 -12.08 11.17
CA SER A 145 4.34 -11.58 12.33
C SER A 145 4.10 -12.64 13.41
N GLU A 146 3.81 -13.86 12.99
CA GLU A 146 3.51 -15.01 13.87
C GLU A 146 4.72 -15.49 14.67
N GLN A 147 5.92 -15.12 14.26
CA GLN A 147 7.19 -15.46 14.91
C GLN A 147 7.85 -14.24 15.54
N SER A 148 7.09 -13.17 15.75
CA SER A 148 7.61 -11.94 16.36
C SER A 148 8.17 -12.21 17.76
N THR A 149 9.20 -11.43 18.10
CA THR A 149 9.89 -11.51 19.39
C THR A 149 9.94 -10.13 20.04
N GLY A 150 10.41 -10.03 21.29
CA GLY A 150 10.57 -8.74 21.97
C GLY A 150 11.81 -7.94 21.55
N PHE A 151 12.60 -8.41 20.58
CA PHE A 151 13.81 -7.72 20.16
C PHE A 151 13.51 -6.56 19.19
N PRO A 152 14.27 -5.45 19.26
CA PRO A 152 14.18 -4.36 18.29
C PRO A 152 14.33 -4.88 16.86
N GLY A 153 13.45 -4.44 15.96
CA GLY A 153 13.43 -4.87 14.57
C GLY A 153 12.73 -6.21 14.30
N TYR A 154 12.24 -6.92 15.35
CA TYR A 154 11.58 -8.24 15.23
C TYR A 154 10.25 -8.31 15.99
N ASN A 155 9.73 -7.18 16.44
CA ASN A 155 8.57 -7.11 17.32
C ASN A 155 7.22 -6.93 16.58
N SER A 156 7.24 -6.89 15.26
CA SER A 156 6.07 -6.68 14.39
C SER A 156 5.26 -5.41 14.73
N ILE A 157 5.96 -4.35 15.16
CA ILE A 157 5.36 -3.06 15.46
C ILE A 157 5.95 -2.00 14.53
N ILE A 158 5.10 -1.38 13.73
CA ILE A 158 5.47 -0.18 12.94
C ILE A 158 5.42 1.02 13.89
N ALA A 159 6.59 1.54 14.25
CA ALA A 159 6.67 2.69 15.14
C ALA A 159 6.08 3.96 14.48
N GLN A 160 5.53 4.87 15.29
CA GLN A 160 4.86 6.08 14.80
C GLN A 160 5.78 7.02 14.00
N ASP A 161 7.08 6.99 14.26
CA ASP A 161 8.09 7.75 13.51
C ASP A 161 8.33 7.19 12.08
N LYS A 162 7.70 6.07 11.75
CA LYS A 162 7.77 5.42 10.43
C LYS A 162 6.44 5.56 9.71
N ALA A 163 6.17 6.77 9.23
CA ALA A 163 4.96 7.06 8.51
C ALA A 163 4.75 6.09 7.35
N THR A 164 3.54 5.54 7.28
CA THR A 164 3.13 4.70 6.14
C THR A 164 2.72 5.57 4.95
N ILE A 165 2.73 4.98 3.75
CA ILE A 165 2.20 5.64 2.56
C ILE A 165 0.72 6.03 2.74
N GLY A 166 -0.07 5.22 3.44
CA GLY A 166 -1.46 5.54 3.80
C GLY A 166 -1.52 6.84 4.61
N ARG A 167 -0.71 6.94 5.66
CA ARG A 167 -0.65 8.14 6.50
C ARG A 167 -0.18 9.37 5.73
N ILE A 168 0.88 9.23 4.93
CA ILE A 168 1.40 10.34 4.12
C ILE A 168 0.33 10.84 3.16
N LEU A 169 -0.34 9.97 2.43
CA LEU A 169 -1.34 10.36 1.45
C LEU A 169 -2.61 10.92 2.11
N LEU A 170 -3.05 10.34 3.23
CA LEU A 170 -4.16 10.87 4.01
C LEU A 170 -3.89 12.32 4.45
N ASP A 171 -2.74 12.57 5.04
CA ASP A 171 -2.36 13.91 5.52
C ASP A 171 -2.14 14.89 4.35
N ASN A 172 -1.96 14.39 3.13
CA ASN A 172 -1.90 15.18 1.90
C ASN A 172 -3.26 15.27 1.18
N GLY A 173 -4.35 14.90 1.83
CA GLY A 173 -5.72 15.12 1.35
C GLY A 173 -6.29 14.05 0.43
N TYR A 174 -5.65 12.89 0.32
CA TYR A 174 -6.22 11.72 -0.39
C TYR A 174 -7.30 11.03 0.44
N ALA A 175 -8.26 10.42 -0.23
CA ALA A 175 -9.06 9.35 0.37
C ALA A 175 -8.26 8.06 0.32
N THR A 176 -8.10 7.38 1.46
CA THR A 176 -7.23 6.21 1.58
C THR A 176 -8.01 4.98 2.00
N ALA A 177 -7.82 3.86 1.29
CA ALA A 177 -8.49 2.60 1.61
C ALA A 177 -7.55 1.40 1.45
N TRP A 178 -7.80 0.38 2.27
CA TRP A 178 -7.09 -0.89 2.22
C TRP A 178 -8.11 -2.03 2.10
N PHE A 179 -7.92 -2.87 1.08
CA PHE A 179 -8.74 -4.05 0.84
C PHE A 179 -7.90 -5.31 0.94
N GLY A 180 -8.37 -6.30 1.71
CA GLY A 180 -7.81 -7.63 1.80
C GLY A 180 -6.81 -7.86 2.90
N LYS A 181 -5.75 -8.62 2.61
CA LYS A 181 -4.75 -9.09 3.57
C LYS A 181 -3.94 -7.94 4.17
N ASP A 182 -3.92 -7.87 5.49
CA ASP A 182 -3.04 -6.97 6.24
C ASP A 182 -1.68 -7.62 6.53
N HIS A 183 -1.64 -8.58 7.43
CA HIS A 183 -0.47 -9.33 7.89
C HIS A 183 0.63 -8.47 8.55
N ASN A 184 0.29 -7.28 9.05
CA ASN A 184 1.20 -6.40 9.76
C ASN A 184 0.74 -6.06 11.19
N VAL A 185 -0.37 -6.64 11.66
CA VAL A 185 -0.81 -6.49 13.04
C VAL A 185 -0.12 -7.52 13.94
N PRO A 186 0.51 -7.12 15.05
CA PRO A 186 1.10 -8.06 15.98
C PRO A 186 0.01 -8.89 16.68
N ALA A 187 0.34 -10.14 17.05
CA ALA A 187 -0.62 -11.13 17.57
C ALA A 187 -1.44 -10.61 18.75
N PHE A 188 -0.84 -9.84 19.66
CA PHE A 188 -1.54 -9.30 20.84
C PHE A 188 -2.59 -8.23 20.49
N ALA A 189 -2.55 -7.64 19.31
CA ALA A 189 -3.47 -6.62 18.83
C ALA A 189 -4.43 -7.13 17.73
N ALA A 190 -4.36 -8.41 17.36
CA ALA A 190 -5.09 -8.98 16.21
C ALA A 190 -6.56 -9.33 16.50
N SER A 191 -7.19 -8.69 17.48
CA SER A 191 -8.60 -8.92 17.84
C SER A 191 -9.39 -7.61 17.93
N GLN A 192 -10.72 -7.70 17.96
CA GLN A 192 -11.62 -6.54 18.14
C GLN A 192 -11.44 -5.80 19.49
N ALA A 193 -10.65 -6.35 20.40
CA ALA A 193 -10.29 -5.66 21.65
C ALA A 193 -9.18 -4.60 21.43
N GLY A 194 -8.52 -4.62 20.27
CA GLY A 194 -7.39 -3.73 19.99
C GLY A 194 -6.13 -4.07 20.80
N PRO A 195 -5.18 -3.14 20.89
CA PRO A 195 -5.22 -1.77 20.38
C PRO A 195 -5.22 -1.69 18.83
N PHE A 196 -5.84 -0.65 18.28
CA PHE A 196 -6.03 -0.51 16.83
C PHE A 196 -4.96 0.35 16.13
N ASN A 197 -3.95 0.82 16.84
CA ASN A 197 -2.90 1.68 16.29
C ASN A 197 -2.02 0.99 15.23
N GLN A 198 -2.00 -0.34 15.20
CA GLN A 198 -1.30 -1.14 14.19
C GLN A 198 -2.24 -1.70 13.10
N TRP A 199 -3.54 -1.47 13.22
CA TRP A 199 -4.52 -1.83 12.19
C TRP A 199 -4.47 -0.85 11.01
N PRO A 200 -4.97 -1.22 9.82
CA PRO A 200 -4.98 -0.31 8.68
C PRO A 200 -5.51 1.09 9.00
N THR A 201 -6.59 1.18 9.81
CA THR A 201 -7.15 2.47 10.25
C THR A 201 -6.21 3.27 11.16
N GLY A 202 -5.42 2.62 11.98
CA GLY A 202 -4.36 3.26 12.78
C GLY A 202 -3.13 3.65 11.96
N LEU A 203 -2.94 3.02 10.80
CA LEU A 203 -1.82 3.25 9.89
C LEU A 203 -2.14 4.25 8.76
N GLY A 204 -3.27 4.99 8.86
CA GLY A 204 -3.62 6.06 7.93
C GLY A 204 -4.46 5.65 6.73
N PHE A 205 -5.21 4.55 6.85
CA PHE A 205 -6.24 4.18 5.87
C PHE A 205 -7.63 4.45 6.46
N GLU A 206 -8.38 5.37 5.87
CA GLU A 206 -9.71 5.77 6.35
C GLU A 206 -10.74 4.65 6.26
N TYR A 207 -10.51 3.70 5.36
CA TYR A 207 -11.38 2.55 5.15
C TYR A 207 -10.56 1.26 5.05
N PHE A 208 -11.06 0.22 5.69
CA PHE A 208 -10.51 -1.12 5.62
C PHE A 208 -11.63 -2.15 5.41
N TYR A 209 -11.44 -3.04 4.45
CA TYR A 209 -12.27 -4.22 4.24
C TYR A 209 -11.36 -5.42 3.98
N GLY A 210 -11.19 -6.30 4.95
CA GLY A 210 -10.21 -7.38 4.80
C GLY A 210 -10.02 -8.23 6.04
N PHE A 211 -8.89 -8.89 6.10
CA PHE A 211 -8.51 -9.79 7.18
C PHE A 211 -7.10 -9.45 7.72
N ILE A 212 -6.91 -9.72 9.02
CA ILE A 212 -5.71 -9.28 9.75
C ILE A 212 -4.56 -10.27 9.62
N GLY A 213 -4.84 -11.56 9.58
CA GLY A 213 -3.84 -12.63 9.55
C GLY A 213 -3.12 -12.81 8.22
N GLY A 214 -2.26 -13.84 8.17
CA GLY A 214 -1.48 -14.20 7.00
C GLY A 214 -2.27 -14.88 5.89
N ASP A 215 -3.40 -15.49 6.22
CA ASP A 215 -4.31 -16.14 5.28
C ASP A 215 -5.77 -16.00 5.71
N ALA A 216 -6.68 -16.37 4.84
CA ALA A 216 -8.10 -16.44 5.15
C ALA A 216 -8.82 -17.46 4.28
N ASN A 217 -9.80 -18.15 4.86
CA ASN A 217 -10.76 -18.92 4.08
C ASN A 217 -11.51 -17.99 3.11
N GLN A 218 -11.60 -18.36 1.82
CA GLN A 218 -12.18 -17.50 0.80
C GLN A 218 -13.73 -17.58 0.76
N TRP A 219 -14.33 -18.55 1.45
CA TRP A 219 -15.79 -18.74 1.52
C TRP A 219 -16.38 -18.26 2.85
N GLN A 220 -15.64 -18.41 3.94
CA GLN A 220 -16.04 -18.04 5.30
C GLN A 220 -14.86 -17.42 6.05
N PRO A 221 -14.40 -16.24 5.63
CA PRO A 221 -13.25 -15.59 6.25
C PRO A 221 -13.58 -14.98 7.62
N ASN A 222 -12.54 -14.83 8.45
CA ASN A 222 -12.58 -13.89 9.56
C ASN A 222 -12.35 -12.48 9.01
N LEU A 223 -13.44 -11.76 8.71
CA LEU A 223 -13.43 -10.52 7.94
C LEU A 223 -13.81 -9.32 8.80
N PHE A 224 -13.17 -8.19 8.51
CA PHE A 224 -13.39 -6.93 9.21
C PHE A 224 -13.75 -5.81 8.22
N ARG A 225 -14.63 -4.90 8.68
CA ARG A 225 -14.80 -3.56 8.12
C ARG A 225 -14.32 -2.56 9.15
N ASN A 226 -13.25 -1.85 8.83
CA ASN A 226 -12.47 -1.07 9.78
C ASN A 226 -12.01 -1.94 10.97
N THR A 227 -12.55 -1.73 12.16
CA THR A 227 -12.23 -2.51 13.36
C THR A 227 -13.36 -3.46 13.78
N THR A 228 -14.45 -3.50 13.02
CA THR A 228 -15.62 -4.33 13.32
C THR A 228 -15.63 -5.60 12.49
N GLN A 229 -15.76 -6.74 13.14
CA GLN A 229 -15.92 -8.03 12.46
C GLN A 229 -17.26 -8.10 11.73
N ILE A 230 -17.26 -8.62 10.51
CA ILE A 230 -18.44 -8.75 9.66
C ILE A 230 -18.53 -10.15 9.05
N TYR A 231 -19.74 -10.53 8.67
CA TYR A 231 -20.07 -11.87 8.16
C TYR A 231 -20.92 -11.78 6.87
N PRO A 232 -20.40 -11.14 5.80
CA PRO A 232 -21.21 -10.89 4.58
C PRO A 232 -21.60 -12.16 3.83
N PHE A 233 -20.94 -13.28 4.11
CA PHE A 233 -21.24 -14.58 3.53
C PHE A 233 -22.46 -15.29 4.19
N GLN A 234 -22.91 -14.83 5.36
CA GLN A 234 -24.06 -15.42 6.03
C GLN A 234 -25.33 -15.27 5.19
N GLY A 235 -26.09 -16.37 5.06
CA GLY A 235 -27.28 -16.42 4.22
C GLY A 235 -27.03 -16.75 2.74
N SER A 236 -25.79 -16.78 2.29
CA SER A 236 -25.45 -17.25 0.95
C SER A 236 -25.40 -18.78 0.89
N ALA A 237 -25.86 -19.34 -0.22
CA ALA A 237 -25.69 -20.77 -0.47
C ALA A 237 -24.19 -21.14 -0.64
N PRO A 238 -23.78 -22.39 -0.31
CA PRO A 238 -22.41 -22.83 -0.49
C PRO A 238 -21.87 -22.56 -1.90
N GLY A 239 -20.71 -21.93 -2.01
CA GLY A 239 -20.06 -21.60 -3.28
C GLY A 239 -20.60 -20.38 -4.03
N GLN A 240 -21.60 -19.67 -3.48
CA GLN A 240 -22.13 -18.46 -4.12
C GLN A 240 -21.45 -17.16 -3.67
N TRP A 241 -21.00 -17.09 -2.45
CA TRP A 241 -20.19 -15.95 -1.98
C TRP A 241 -18.70 -16.32 -2.04
N ASN A 242 -17.85 -15.39 -2.44
CA ASN A 242 -16.39 -15.57 -2.43
C ASN A 242 -15.72 -14.25 -2.10
N LEU A 243 -14.70 -14.29 -1.21
CA LEU A 243 -14.03 -13.11 -0.71
C LEU A 243 -13.39 -12.27 -1.82
N VAL A 244 -12.76 -12.88 -2.82
CA VAL A 244 -12.08 -12.15 -3.90
C VAL A 244 -13.08 -11.30 -4.69
N THR A 245 -14.27 -11.85 -4.99
CA THR A 245 -15.34 -11.11 -5.69
C THR A 245 -15.92 -10.01 -4.79
N ALA A 246 -16.31 -10.36 -3.56
CA ALA A 246 -16.91 -9.40 -2.62
C ALA A 246 -15.97 -8.22 -2.29
N MET A 247 -14.67 -8.48 -2.23
CA MET A 247 -13.67 -7.44 -2.00
C MET A 247 -13.54 -6.50 -3.20
N ALA A 248 -13.61 -7.03 -4.43
CA ALA A 248 -13.60 -6.21 -5.64
C ALA A 248 -14.83 -5.33 -5.72
N ASP A 249 -16.01 -5.87 -5.42
CA ASP A 249 -17.28 -5.14 -5.40
C ASP A 249 -17.25 -4.02 -4.36
N ASP A 250 -16.77 -4.29 -3.13
CA ASP A 250 -16.66 -3.28 -2.06
C ASP A 250 -15.64 -2.18 -2.43
N ALA A 251 -14.54 -2.53 -3.11
CA ALA A 251 -13.57 -1.55 -3.59
C ALA A 251 -14.14 -0.64 -4.70
N ILE A 252 -14.89 -1.20 -5.63
CA ILE A 252 -15.58 -0.46 -6.69
C ILE A 252 -16.64 0.47 -6.09
N ASP A 253 -17.42 -0.01 -5.13
CA ASP A 253 -18.41 0.79 -4.42
C ASP A 253 -17.74 1.95 -3.66
N TYR A 254 -16.63 1.69 -2.96
CA TYR A 254 -15.86 2.74 -2.28
C TYR A 254 -15.41 3.83 -3.26
N MET A 255 -14.77 3.46 -4.37
CA MET A 255 -14.31 4.41 -5.38
C MET A 255 -15.48 5.23 -5.94
N THR A 256 -16.60 4.58 -6.24
CA THR A 256 -17.80 5.21 -6.78
C THR A 256 -18.36 6.24 -5.81
N ARG A 257 -18.51 5.88 -4.53
CA ARG A 257 -19.01 6.78 -3.49
C ARG A 257 -18.12 7.99 -3.29
N ILE A 258 -16.80 7.80 -3.20
CA ILE A 258 -15.87 8.94 -3.03
C ILE A 258 -15.96 9.88 -4.24
N HIS A 259 -15.96 9.33 -5.45
CA HIS A 259 -16.06 10.15 -6.66
C HIS A 259 -17.38 10.92 -6.75
N GLN A 260 -18.51 10.32 -6.33
CA GLN A 260 -19.81 10.99 -6.31
C GLN A 260 -19.88 12.12 -5.28
N ILE A 261 -19.26 11.94 -4.11
CA ILE A 261 -19.30 12.92 -3.01
C ILE A 261 -18.28 14.04 -3.20
N GLN A 262 -17.07 13.70 -3.64
CA GLN A 262 -15.94 14.61 -3.84
C GLN A 262 -15.17 14.23 -5.11
N PRO A 263 -15.65 14.58 -6.30
CA PRO A 263 -15.07 14.15 -7.57
C PRO A 263 -13.60 14.55 -7.76
N ASP A 264 -13.17 15.64 -7.12
CA ASP A 264 -11.80 16.16 -7.21
C ASP A 264 -10.86 15.59 -6.13
N LYS A 265 -11.37 14.79 -5.18
CA LYS A 265 -10.54 14.17 -4.13
C LYS A 265 -9.85 12.93 -4.71
N PRO A 266 -8.51 12.91 -4.82
CA PRO A 266 -7.81 11.74 -5.31
C PRO A 266 -7.91 10.58 -4.32
N ILE A 267 -7.86 9.36 -4.85
CA ILE A 267 -8.04 8.12 -4.09
C ILE A 267 -6.74 7.32 -4.12
N PHE A 268 -6.32 6.82 -2.96
CA PHE A 268 -5.30 5.79 -2.83
C PHE A 268 -5.91 4.51 -2.31
N ILE A 269 -5.80 3.44 -3.08
CA ILE A 269 -6.26 2.10 -2.67
C ILE A 269 -5.08 1.13 -2.65
N LYS A 270 -4.89 0.46 -1.51
CA LYS A 270 -4.08 -0.76 -1.42
C LYS A 270 -5.03 -1.96 -1.52
N TYR A 271 -4.98 -2.68 -2.63
CA TYR A 271 -5.79 -3.86 -2.91
C TYR A 271 -4.93 -5.13 -2.84
N ALA A 272 -5.13 -5.94 -1.83
CA ALA A 272 -4.29 -7.10 -1.50
C ALA A 272 -5.16 -8.35 -1.26
N PRO A 273 -5.64 -9.02 -2.30
CA PRO A 273 -6.68 -10.07 -2.17
C PRO A 273 -6.25 -11.30 -1.36
N GLY A 274 -4.99 -11.48 -1.04
CA GLY A 274 -4.50 -12.70 -0.39
C GLY A 274 -4.37 -13.89 -1.36
N ALA A 275 -5.05 -13.90 -2.48
CA ALA A 275 -4.79 -14.84 -3.55
C ALA A 275 -3.46 -14.43 -4.27
N THR A 276 -2.61 -15.36 -4.67
CA THR A 276 -2.78 -16.81 -4.83
C THR A 276 -2.32 -17.67 -3.65
N HIS A 277 -2.08 -17.09 -2.47
CA HIS A 277 -1.69 -17.80 -1.24
C HIS A 277 -2.75 -18.85 -0.85
N ALA A 278 -2.32 -19.92 -0.18
CA ALA A 278 -3.23 -20.89 0.43
C ALA A 278 -4.15 -20.23 1.50
N PRO A 279 -5.36 -20.76 1.74
CA PRO A 279 -5.98 -21.89 1.06
C PRO A 279 -6.45 -21.53 -0.35
N HIS A 280 -6.22 -22.43 -1.30
CA HIS A 280 -6.62 -22.22 -2.69
C HIS A 280 -8.12 -22.52 -2.87
N HIS A 281 -8.95 -21.51 -2.77
CA HIS A 281 -10.42 -21.63 -2.83
C HIS A 281 -11.00 -20.86 -4.04
N PRO A 282 -10.64 -21.21 -5.28
CA PRO A 282 -11.26 -20.60 -6.47
C PRO A 282 -12.72 -21.03 -6.60
N THR A 283 -13.53 -20.23 -7.31
CA THR A 283 -14.87 -20.66 -7.68
C THR A 283 -14.82 -21.80 -8.70
N LYS A 284 -15.86 -22.64 -8.72
CA LYS A 284 -15.94 -23.75 -9.70
C LYS A 284 -15.82 -23.26 -11.14
N ALA A 285 -16.40 -22.12 -11.47
CA ALA A 285 -16.31 -21.55 -12.81
C ALA A 285 -14.86 -21.26 -13.24
N TRP A 286 -14.01 -20.79 -12.34
CA TRP A 286 -12.59 -20.59 -12.62
C TRP A 286 -11.83 -21.91 -12.75
N VAL A 287 -12.12 -22.89 -11.90
CA VAL A 287 -11.53 -24.24 -11.99
C VAL A 287 -11.84 -24.85 -13.36
N ASP A 288 -13.13 -24.89 -13.75
CA ASP A 288 -13.55 -25.47 -15.03
C ASP A 288 -12.91 -24.75 -16.22
N LYS A 289 -12.88 -23.41 -16.18
CA LYS A 289 -12.28 -22.60 -17.24
C LYS A 289 -10.79 -22.89 -17.44
N ILE A 290 -10.01 -22.95 -16.38
CA ILE A 290 -8.56 -23.18 -16.47
C ILE A 290 -8.26 -24.65 -16.79
N SER A 291 -9.01 -25.59 -16.22
CA SER A 291 -8.86 -27.02 -16.52
C SER A 291 -9.10 -27.33 -18.01
N ALA A 292 -10.10 -26.68 -18.62
CA ALA A 292 -10.38 -26.83 -20.04
C ALA A 292 -9.27 -26.30 -20.98
N MET A 293 -8.31 -25.54 -20.45
CA MET A 293 -7.17 -25.03 -21.23
C MET A 293 -6.01 -26.03 -21.33
N HIS A 294 -6.00 -27.08 -20.54
CA HIS A 294 -4.95 -28.12 -20.55
C HIS A 294 -3.52 -27.57 -20.42
N LEU A 295 -3.35 -26.51 -19.62
CA LEU A 295 -2.08 -25.77 -19.52
C LEU A 295 -0.97 -26.53 -18.81
N PHE A 296 -1.32 -27.55 -18.02
CA PHE A 296 -0.41 -28.23 -17.08
C PHE A 296 -0.23 -29.73 -17.39
N ASP A 297 -0.84 -30.25 -18.46
CA ASP A 297 -0.90 -31.67 -18.77
C ASP A 297 0.49 -32.29 -19.00
N ASP A 298 1.44 -31.49 -19.51
CA ASP A 298 2.81 -31.95 -19.78
C ASP A 298 3.70 -32.02 -18.51
N GLY A 299 3.18 -31.60 -17.37
CA GLY A 299 3.86 -31.59 -16.09
C GLY A 299 4.88 -30.46 -15.90
N TYR A 300 5.41 -30.37 -14.67
CA TYR A 300 6.21 -29.23 -14.20
C TYR A 300 7.45 -28.93 -15.08
N ASN A 301 8.25 -29.94 -15.43
CA ASN A 301 9.49 -29.70 -16.14
C ASN A 301 9.26 -29.12 -17.55
N LYS A 302 8.28 -29.61 -18.26
CA LYS A 302 7.90 -29.08 -19.59
C LYS A 302 7.33 -27.67 -19.47
N LEU A 303 6.53 -27.43 -18.46
CA LEU A 303 6.00 -26.11 -18.17
C LEU A 303 7.10 -25.09 -17.86
N ARG A 304 8.08 -25.48 -17.06
CA ARG A 304 9.26 -24.66 -16.72
C ARG A 304 10.06 -24.28 -17.97
N ASP A 305 10.32 -25.25 -18.85
CA ASP A 305 10.99 -25.00 -20.13
C ASP A 305 10.20 -24.03 -21.01
N LYS A 306 8.89 -24.21 -21.11
CA LYS A 306 7.98 -23.33 -21.86
C LYS A 306 8.00 -21.88 -21.33
N ILE A 307 7.88 -21.72 -20.02
CA ILE A 307 7.94 -20.39 -19.37
C ILE A 307 9.28 -19.72 -19.66
N PHE A 308 10.39 -20.46 -19.51
CA PHE A 308 11.73 -19.95 -19.78
C PHE A 308 11.90 -19.48 -21.23
N ALA A 309 11.41 -20.26 -22.18
CA ALA A 309 11.42 -19.89 -23.61
C ALA A 309 10.57 -18.62 -23.86
N ASN A 310 9.38 -18.54 -23.27
CA ASN A 310 8.52 -17.36 -23.37
C ASN A 310 9.22 -16.10 -22.82
N GLN A 311 9.84 -16.21 -21.65
CA GLN A 311 10.55 -15.10 -21.02
C GLN A 311 11.71 -14.57 -21.87
N LYS A 312 12.45 -15.44 -22.54
CA LYS A 312 13.47 -15.05 -23.53
C LYS A 312 12.84 -14.37 -24.75
N ALA A 313 11.80 -14.97 -25.33
CA ALA A 313 11.11 -14.39 -26.49
C ALA A 313 10.53 -13.01 -26.22
N MET A 314 10.05 -12.77 -25.00
CA MET A 314 9.52 -11.47 -24.56
C MET A 314 10.61 -10.47 -24.13
N GLY A 315 11.89 -10.88 -24.10
CA GLY A 315 12.99 -10.03 -23.61
C GLY A 315 12.95 -9.73 -22.12
N ILE A 316 12.22 -10.50 -21.32
CA ILE A 316 12.08 -10.33 -19.87
C ILE A 316 13.36 -10.76 -19.15
N ILE A 317 13.99 -11.83 -19.67
CA ILE A 317 15.30 -12.30 -19.21
C ILE A 317 16.33 -12.22 -20.35
N PRO A 318 17.64 -12.14 -20.04
CA PRO A 318 18.68 -12.11 -21.05
C PRO A 318 18.65 -13.35 -21.98
N GLN A 319 18.98 -13.18 -23.26
CA GLN A 319 19.04 -14.28 -24.22
C GLN A 319 20.05 -15.36 -23.85
N ASN A 320 21.15 -14.98 -23.19
CA ASN A 320 22.19 -15.89 -22.72
C ASN A 320 21.91 -16.47 -21.33
N ALA A 321 20.74 -16.20 -20.73
CA ALA A 321 20.35 -16.83 -19.47
C ALA A 321 20.27 -18.37 -19.65
N THR A 322 20.69 -19.09 -18.62
CA THR A 322 20.60 -20.55 -18.54
C THR A 322 19.61 -20.94 -17.46
N LEU A 323 18.79 -21.95 -17.73
CA LEU A 323 17.88 -22.50 -16.74
C LEU A 323 18.71 -23.29 -15.72
N ALA A 324 18.43 -23.09 -14.43
CA ALA A 324 19.07 -23.89 -13.38
C ALA A 324 18.69 -25.38 -13.55
N PRO A 325 19.51 -26.32 -13.09
CA PRO A 325 19.22 -27.76 -13.14
C PRO A 325 17.91 -28.13 -12.45
#